data_c0bc90bf3a80e2fb68aa5d626549440a
#
_entry.id   c0bc90bf3a80e2fb68aa5d626549440a
#
_cell.length_a   1.000
_cell.length_b   1.000
_cell.length_c   1.000
_cell.angle_alpha   90.00
_cell.angle_beta   90.00
_cell.angle_gamma   90.00
#
_symmetry.space_group_name_H-M   'P 1'
#
loop_
_entity.id
_entity.type
_entity.pdbx_description
1 polymer ?
#
loop_
_entity_poly.entity_id
_entity_poly.type
_entity_poly.pdbx_seq_one_letter_code
_entity_poly.pdbx_strand_id
1 'polypeptide(L)'
;VSCITIPTIQATDNLMKHPDVALILATGGSAMVRAAYSSGTPAIGVGPGNGPAYIEKTADLPLAVKRIMDSKTFDNGTICASEQSVVCDKDMEDAVRAEMEKQGAYFLTDEQIAKLGKFILRANGTMNPMIVGKSAQVIADLAGIDIPAGTKVLVAKETGIGRGHPYSNEKL
;
A
#
# COMPACT_ATOMS: atom_id res chain seq x y z
N VAL A 1 28.25 9.70 8.75
CA VAL A 1 26.87 9.24 8.84
C VAL A 1 26.67 8.59 10.19
N SER A 2 25.61 8.96 10.91
CA SER A 2 25.29 8.45 12.24
C SER A 2 23.85 7.93 12.27
N CYS A 3 23.57 7.00 13.20
CA CYS A 3 22.24 6.44 13.39
C CYS A 3 21.89 6.45 14.88
N ILE A 4 20.63 6.76 15.20
CA ILE A 4 20.12 6.61 16.58
C ILE A 4 20.00 5.11 16.87
N THR A 5 20.72 4.64 17.88
CA THR A 5 20.78 3.21 18.24
C THR A 5 19.58 2.78 19.09
N ILE A 6 18.94 3.68 19.81
CA ILE A 6 17.73 3.44 20.60
C ILE A 6 16.63 4.34 20.06
N PRO A 7 15.83 3.84 19.08
CA PRO A 7 14.80 4.66 18.45
C PRO A 7 13.61 4.84 19.41
N THR A 8 13.33 6.10 19.75
CA THR A 8 12.15 6.50 20.51
C THR A 8 11.51 7.72 19.86
N ILE A 9 10.22 7.93 20.10
CA ILE A 9 9.53 9.14 19.62
C ILE A 9 10.21 10.39 20.15
N GLN A 10 10.60 10.39 21.42
CA GLN A 10 11.29 11.54 22.06
C GLN A 10 12.66 11.82 21.42
N ALA A 11 13.43 10.78 21.10
CA ALA A 11 14.72 10.95 20.42
C ALA A 11 14.56 11.57 19.02
N THR A 12 13.55 11.11 18.28
CA THR A 12 13.21 11.63 16.96
C THR A 12 12.76 13.10 17.05
N ASP A 13 11.90 13.45 18.00
CA ASP A 13 11.41 14.80 18.20
C ASP A 13 12.55 15.75 18.61
N ASN A 14 13.43 15.32 19.52
CA ASN A 14 14.60 16.08 19.92
C ASN A 14 15.55 16.32 18.72
N LEU A 15 15.76 15.30 17.88
CA LEU A 15 16.61 15.43 16.69
C LEU A 15 16.00 16.42 15.70
N MET A 16 14.70 16.34 15.44
CA MET A 16 14.00 17.25 14.52
C MET A 16 14.10 18.73 14.95
N LYS A 17 14.20 18.98 16.25
CA LYS A 17 14.27 20.33 16.83
C LYS A 17 15.71 20.78 17.18
N HIS A 18 16.70 19.92 16.91
CA HIS A 18 18.07 20.24 17.28
C HIS A 18 18.63 21.40 16.45
N PRO A 19 19.30 22.39 17.05
CA PRO A 19 19.78 23.61 16.35
C PRO A 19 20.79 23.31 15.22
N ASP A 20 21.51 22.20 15.31
CA ASP A 20 22.49 21.77 14.29
C ASP A 20 21.86 21.02 13.13
N VAL A 21 20.55 20.74 13.15
CA VAL A 21 19.85 20.13 12.03
C VAL A 21 19.39 21.21 11.06
N ALA A 22 20.03 21.27 9.91
CA ALA A 22 19.72 22.25 8.87
C ALA A 22 18.52 21.87 7.99
N LEU A 23 18.28 20.57 7.79
CA LEU A 23 17.20 20.06 6.93
C LEU A 23 16.75 18.67 7.41
N ILE A 24 15.45 18.46 7.45
CA ILE A 24 14.82 17.17 7.72
C ILE A 24 14.34 16.54 6.40
N LEU A 25 14.74 15.30 6.12
CA LEU A 25 14.12 14.46 5.10
C LEU A 25 13.25 13.42 5.80
N ALA A 26 11.92 13.63 5.80
CA ALA A 26 10.99 12.80 6.52
C ALA A 26 10.21 11.89 5.55
N THR A 27 10.47 10.59 5.60
CA THR A 27 9.67 9.58 4.87
C THR A 27 8.95 8.71 5.88
N GLY A 28 7.62 8.66 5.79
CA GLY A 28 6.83 7.85 6.72
C GLY A 28 5.35 8.21 6.73
N GLY A 29 4.64 7.74 7.73
CA GLY A 29 3.21 8.02 7.88
C GLY A 29 2.91 9.50 8.12
N SER A 30 1.66 9.92 7.86
CA SER A 30 1.21 11.32 7.95
C SER A 30 1.53 12.00 9.28
N ALA A 31 1.57 11.25 10.40
CA ALA A 31 1.90 11.79 11.71
C ALA A 31 3.37 12.24 11.78
N MET A 32 4.28 11.42 11.26
CA MET A 32 5.72 11.74 11.21
C MET A 32 6.00 12.96 10.32
N VAL A 33 5.39 12.99 9.14
CA VAL A 33 5.54 14.12 8.20
C VAL A 33 5.03 15.42 8.83
N ARG A 34 3.88 15.36 9.52
CA ARG A 34 3.34 16.50 10.25
C ARG A 34 4.28 16.96 11.37
N ALA A 35 4.86 16.03 12.14
CA ALA A 35 5.82 16.35 13.19
C ALA A 35 7.05 17.06 12.61
N ALA A 36 7.58 16.57 11.48
CA ALA A 36 8.70 17.22 10.79
C ALA A 36 8.39 18.66 10.38
N TYR A 37 7.26 18.90 9.71
CA TYR A 37 6.84 20.25 9.33
C TYR A 37 6.52 21.17 10.51
N SER A 38 6.15 20.60 11.65
CA SER A 38 5.83 21.36 12.87
C SER A 38 7.03 21.57 13.79
N SER A 39 8.21 21.03 13.45
CA SER A 39 9.40 21.09 14.30
C SER A 39 10.05 22.47 14.40
N GLY A 40 9.81 23.32 13.40
CA GLY A 40 10.49 24.61 13.22
C GLY A 40 11.76 24.51 12.36
N THR A 41 12.23 23.31 12.05
CA THR A 41 13.37 23.08 11.15
C THR A 41 12.85 22.91 9.70
N PRO A 42 13.55 23.42 8.68
CA PRO A 42 13.19 23.15 7.28
C PRO A 42 13.04 21.65 7.02
N ALA A 43 11.95 21.24 6.36
CA ALA A 43 11.65 19.83 6.15
C ALA A 43 11.11 19.56 4.74
N ILE A 44 11.49 18.40 4.19
CA ILE A 44 10.89 17.79 3.00
C ILE A 44 10.25 16.49 3.46
N GLY A 45 8.91 16.44 3.42
CA GLY A 45 8.14 15.29 3.89
C GLY A 45 7.49 14.51 2.75
N VAL A 46 7.60 13.18 2.82
CA VAL A 46 6.92 12.23 1.94
C VAL A 46 6.04 11.32 2.80
N GLY A 47 4.74 11.42 2.58
CA GLY A 47 3.72 10.64 3.27
C GLY A 47 3.37 9.32 2.57
N PRO A 48 2.20 8.74 2.92
CA PRO A 48 1.70 7.50 2.31
C PRO A 48 1.61 7.59 0.79
N GLY A 49 2.05 6.54 0.10
CA GLY A 49 1.91 6.40 -1.34
C GLY A 49 0.56 5.75 -1.70
N ASN A 50 -0.04 6.15 -2.80
CA ASN A 50 -1.26 5.55 -3.33
C ASN A 50 -1.26 5.66 -4.87
N GLY A 51 -0.30 4.97 -5.50
CA GLY A 51 -0.07 5.02 -6.93
C GLY A 51 -1.05 4.15 -7.72
N PRO A 52 -1.86 4.69 -8.63
CA PRO A 52 -2.60 3.91 -9.61
C PRO A 52 -1.68 3.54 -10.79
N ALA A 53 -1.84 2.32 -11.31
CA ALA A 53 -1.27 1.90 -12.58
C ALA A 53 -2.36 1.87 -13.64
N TYR A 54 -2.24 2.68 -14.69
CA TYR A 54 -3.15 2.64 -15.83
C TYR A 54 -2.57 1.75 -16.94
N ILE A 55 -3.32 0.72 -17.31
CA ILE A 55 -2.97 -0.15 -18.44
C ILE A 55 -3.74 0.35 -19.66
N GLU A 56 -3.03 1.02 -20.56
CA GLU A 56 -3.56 1.51 -21.82
C GLU A 56 -3.65 0.37 -22.84
N LYS A 57 -4.63 0.39 -23.74
CA LYS A 57 -4.96 -0.70 -24.65
C LYS A 57 -3.87 -1.09 -25.67
N THR A 58 -2.89 -0.22 -25.90
CA THR A 58 -1.73 -0.53 -26.75
C THR A 58 -0.55 -1.14 -25.99
N ALA A 59 -0.67 -1.25 -24.66
CA ALA A 59 0.38 -1.84 -23.83
C ALA A 59 0.59 -3.33 -24.13
N ASP A 60 1.82 -3.81 -23.99
CA ASP A 60 2.11 -5.24 -23.88
C ASP A 60 1.53 -5.74 -22.55
N LEU A 61 0.34 -6.31 -22.62
CA LEU A 61 -0.43 -6.69 -21.44
C LEU A 61 0.30 -7.69 -20.51
N PRO A 62 0.91 -8.79 -21.00
CA PRO A 62 1.68 -9.69 -20.14
C PRO A 62 2.83 -9.00 -19.42
N LEU A 63 3.55 -8.11 -20.12
CA LEU A 63 4.67 -7.37 -19.54
C LEU A 63 4.18 -6.32 -18.54
N ALA A 64 3.12 -5.58 -18.84
CA ALA A 64 2.54 -4.58 -17.95
C ALA A 64 2.08 -5.23 -16.62
N VAL A 65 1.31 -6.31 -16.70
CA VAL A 65 0.87 -7.06 -15.53
C VAL A 65 2.05 -7.63 -14.76
N LYS A 66 3.05 -8.19 -15.45
CA LYS A 66 4.26 -8.70 -14.80
C LYS A 66 4.95 -7.62 -13.95
N ARG A 67 5.12 -6.43 -14.50
CA ARG A 67 5.78 -5.32 -13.78
C ARG A 67 4.97 -4.87 -12.57
N ILE A 68 3.65 -4.79 -12.68
CA ILE A 68 2.75 -4.47 -11.56
C ILE A 68 2.86 -5.54 -10.47
N MET A 69 2.81 -6.83 -10.86
CA MET A 69 2.92 -7.94 -9.91
C MET A 69 4.29 -7.99 -9.23
N ASP A 70 5.38 -7.82 -9.99
CA ASP A 70 6.74 -7.80 -9.43
C ASP A 70 6.91 -6.64 -8.42
N SER A 71 6.41 -5.45 -8.76
CA SER A 71 6.45 -4.28 -7.89
C SER A 71 5.59 -4.47 -6.64
N LYS A 72 4.34 -4.92 -6.80
CA LYS A 72 3.42 -5.10 -5.66
C LYS A 72 3.83 -6.22 -4.72
N THR A 73 4.48 -7.27 -5.22
CA THR A 73 4.92 -8.40 -4.39
C THR A 73 6.32 -8.21 -3.80
N PHE A 74 7.06 -7.19 -4.24
CA PHE A 74 8.35 -6.85 -3.63
C PHE A 74 8.16 -6.52 -2.15
N ASP A 75 8.88 -7.24 -1.31
CA ASP A 75 8.81 -7.14 0.16
C ASP A 75 7.36 -7.16 0.71
N ASN A 76 6.51 -8.00 0.12
CA ASN A 76 5.08 -8.10 0.42
C ASN A 76 4.33 -6.74 0.37
N GLY A 77 4.74 -5.86 -0.53
CA GLY A 77 4.08 -4.57 -0.76
C GLY A 77 4.33 -3.51 0.29
N THR A 78 5.38 -3.63 1.11
CA THR A 78 5.73 -2.61 2.12
C THR A 78 6.30 -1.34 1.52
N ILE A 79 6.79 -1.39 0.28
CA ILE A 79 7.36 -0.21 -0.35
C ILE A 79 6.25 0.78 -0.75
N CYS A 80 6.36 2.03 -0.31
CA CYS A 80 5.37 3.08 -0.58
C CYS A 80 5.22 3.45 -2.05
N ALA A 81 6.16 3.04 -2.91
CA ALA A 81 6.13 3.26 -4.36
C ALA A 81 5.36 2.16 -5.12
N SER A 82 4.95 1.06 -4.45
CA SER A 82 4.20 -0.02 -5.11
C SER A 82 2.81 0.43 -5.53
N GLU A 83 2.31 -0.16 -6.60
CA GLU A 83 0.98 0.11 -7.13
C GLU A 83 -0.10 -0.31 -6.12
N GLN A 84 -1.08 0.57 -5.90
CA GLN A 84 -2.19 0.33 -4.98
C GLN A 84 -3.48 -0.01 -5.71
N SER A 85 -3.59 0.38 -6.98
CA SER A 85 -4.74 0.09 -7.83
C SER A 85 -4.31 -0.07 -9.29
N VAL A 86 -5.07 -0.89 -10.01
CA VAL A 86 -4.96 -1.05 -11.47
C VAL A 86 -6.20 -0.46 -12.10
N VAL A 87 -6.00 0.39 -13.09
CA VAL A 87 -7.05 1.03 -13.89
C VAL A 87 -6.86 0.60 -15.33
N CYS A 88 -7.93 0.23 -16.00
CA CYS A 88 -7.92 -0.09 -17.43
C CYS A 88 -9.24 0.33 -18.09
N ASP A 89 -9.26 0.38 -19.40
CA ASP A 89 -10.48 0.56 -20.15
C ASP A 89 -11.43 -0.62 -19.94
N LYS A 90 -12.73 -0.37 -19.96
CA LYS A 90 -13.76 -1.38 -19.65
C LYS A 90 -13.70 -2.60 -20.58
N ASP A 91 -13.35 -2.40 -21.83
CA ASP A 91 -13.21 -3.46 -22.83
C ASP A 91 -11.96 -4.33 -22.64
N MET A 92 -11.02 -3.90 -21.80
CA MET A 92 -9.83 -4.66 -21.42
C MET A 92 -9.97 -5.41 -20.10
N GLU A 93 -11.03 -5.19 -19.33
CA GLU A 93 -11.16 -5.71 -17.97
C GLU A 93 -10.94 -7.23 -17.89
N ASP A 94 -11.61 -7.98 -18.76
CA ASP A 94 -11.51 -9.45 -18.75
C ASP A 94 -10.11 -9.95 -19.10
N ALA A 95 -9.45 -9.29 -20.05
CA ALA A 95 -8.09 -9.66 -20.45
C ALA A 95 -7.06 -9.32 -19.33
N VAL A 96 -7.18 -8.15 -18.72
CA VAL A 96 -6.35 -7.74 -17.59
C VAL A 96 -6.55 -8.69 -16.41
N ARG A 97 -7.77 -9.00 -16.08
CA ARG A 97 -8.11 -9.95 -15.02
C ARG A 97 -7.48 -11.33 -15.26
N ALA A 98 -7.71 -11.89 -16.44
CA ALA A 98 -7.17 -13.21 -16.79
C ALA A 98 -5.64 -13.25 -16.72
N GLU A 99 -4.97 -12.21 -17.21
CA GLU A 99 -3.50 -12.15 -17.14
C GLU A 99 -3.01 -11.98 -15.69
N MET A 100 -3.69 -11.18 -14.86
CA MET A 100 -3.35 -11.04 -13.44
C MET A 100 -3.53 -12.37 -12.68
N GLU A 101 -4.64 -13.09 -12.92
CA GLU A 101 -4.88 -14.41 -12.31
C GLU A 101 -3.81 -15.42 -12.72
N LYS A 102 -3.43 -15.47 -13.98
CA LYS A 102 -2.34 -16.29 -14.49
C LYS A 102 -1.00 -16.02 -13.81
N GLN A 103 -0.76 -14.77 -13.39
CA GLN A 103 0.48 -14.38 -12.72
C GLN A 103 0.41 -14.45 -11.18
N GLY A 104 -0.71 -14.91 -10.62
CA GLY A 104 -0.87 -15.22 -9.22
C GLY A 104 -1.71 -14.23 -8.42
N ALA A 105 -2.47 -13.35 -9.06
CA ALA A 105 -3.49 -12.56 -8.40
C ALA A 105 -4.75 -13.41 -8.13
N TYR A 106 -5.44 -13.12 -7.04
CA TYR A 106 -6.74 -13.68 -6.73
C TYR A 106 -7.76 -12.56 -6.55
N PHE A 107 -8.80 -12.57 -7.39
CA PHE A 107 -9.90 -11.63 -7.30
C PHE A 107 -10.91 -12.10 -6.26
N LEU A 108 -11.07 -11.28 -5.24
CA LEU A 108 -11.98 -11.53 -4.13
C LEU A 108 -13.44 -11.50 -4.58
N THR A 109 -14.27 -12.35 -3.98
CA THR A 109 -15.73 -12.26 -4.11
C THR A 109 -16.26 -11.06 -3.31
N ASP A 110 -17.49 -10.63 -3.58
CA ASP A 110 -18.12 -9.51 -2.86
C ASP A 110 -18.17 -9.75 -1.34
N GLU A 111 -18.43 -10.99 -0.91
CA GLU A 111 -18.42 -11.37 0.50
C GLU A 111 -17.00 -11.23 1.10
N GLN A 112 -15.98 -11.71 0.39
CA GLN A 112 -14.58 -11.61 0.81
C GLN A 112 -14.12 -10.14 0.83
N ILE A 113 -14.52 -9.34 -0.16
CA ILE A 113 -14.27 -7.88 -0.19
C ILE A 113 -14.87 -7.23 1.05
N ALA A 114 -16.12 -7.48 1.35
CA ALA A 114 -16.78 -6.91 2.53
C ALA A 114 -16.10 -7.33 3.85
N LYS A 115 -15.66 -8.59 3.95
CA LYS A 115 -15.01 -9.15 5.13
C LYS A 115 -13.61 -8.58 5.33
N LEU A 116 -12.78 -8.60 4.29
CA LEU A 116 -11.42 -8.07 4.31
C LEU A 116 -11.43 -6.56 4.51
N GLY A 117 -12.35 -5.82 3.88
CA GLY A 117 -12.47 -4.38 4.00
C GLY A 117 -12.68 -3.89 5.43
N LYS A 118 -13.36 -4.69 6.27
CA LYS A 118 -13.52 -4.40 7.71
C LYS A 118 -12.24 -4.63 8.51
N PHE A 119 -11.32 -5.43 8.00
CA PHE A 119 -10.09 -5.82 8.68
C PHE A 119 -8.89 -4.96 8.28
N ILE A 120 -8.79 -4.54 7.02
CA ILE A 120 -7.62 -3.82 6.52
C ILE A 120 -7.47 -2.40 7.07
N LEU A 121 -8.58 -1.79 7.53
CA LEU A 121 -8.56 -0.47 8.16
C LEU A 121 -8.99 -0.56 9.63
N ARG A 122 -8.38 0.28 10.46
CA ARG A 122 -8.84 0.56 11.81
C ARG A 122 -10.05 1.50 11.80
N ALA A 123 -10.78 1.59 12.90
CA ALA A 123 -11.93 2.49 13.05
C ALA A 123 -11.60 3.98 12.79
N ASN A 124 -10.36 4.39 13.01
CA ASN A 124 -9.88 5.76 12.72
C ASN A 124 -9.48 5.97 11.25
N GLY A 125 -9.72 4.99 10.37
CA GLY A 125 -9.40 5.06 8.94
C GLY A 125 -7.91 4.84 8.59
N THR A 126 -7.07 4.52 9.57
CA THR A 126 -5.66 4.16 9.30
C THR A 126 -5.54 2.67 8.98
N MET A 127 -4.54 2.31 8.20
CA MET A 127 -4.24 0.93 7.87
C MET A 127 -3.99 0.10 9.13
N ASN A 128 -4.47 -1.14 9.13
CA ASN A 128 -4.21 -2.09 10.21
C ASN A 128 -2.75 -2.56 10.15
N PRO A 129 -1.92 -2.28 11.16
CA PRO A 129 -0.51 -2.65 11.14
C PRO A 129 -0.27 -4.18 11.14
N MET A 130 -1.29 -4.99 11.45
CA MET A 130 -1.15 -6.45 11.41
C MET A 130 -0.97 -7.01 10.00
N ILE A 131 -1.36 -6.26 8.96
CA ILE A 131 -1.23 -6.70 7.57
C ILE A 131 0.08 -6.26 6.92
N VAL A 132 0.79 -5.29 7.51
CA VAL A 132 2.00 -4.71 6.93
C VAL A 132 3.09 -5.77 6.73
N GLY A 133 3.56 -5.91 5.49
CA GLY A 133 4.61 -6.85 5.13
C GLY A 133 4.19 -8.32 5.21
N LYS A 134 2.90 -8.62 5.29
CA LYS A 134 2.39 -10.00 5.33
C LYS A 134 2.07 -10.50 3.92
N SER A 135 2.25 -11.80 3.72
CA SER A 135 1.83 -12.43 2.47
C SER A 135 0.32 -12.44 2.32
N ALA A 136 -0.15 -12.58 1.08
CA ALA A 136 -1.59 -12.69 0.79
C ALA A 136 -2.28 -13.81 1.60
N GLN A 137 -1.60 -14.95 1.79
CA GLN A 137 -2.13 -16.06 2.59
C GLN A 137 -2.33 -15.66 4.05
N VAL A 138 -1.33 -15.04 4.68
CA VAL A 138 -1.43 -14.60 6.09
C VAL A 138 -2.54 -13.56 6.25
N ILE A 139 -2.69 -12.64 5.30
CA ILE A 139 -3.76 -11.62 5.33
C ILE A 139 -5.13 -12.30 5.22
N ALA A 140 -5.26 -13.28 4.31
CA ALA A 140 -6.48 -14.05 4.15
C ALA A 140 -6.86 -14.82 5.43
N ASP A 141 -5.90 -15.51 6.01
CA ASP A 141 -6.08 -16.27 7.27
C ASP A 141 -6.55 -15.34 8.41
N LEU A 142 -5.88 -14.19 8.58
CA LEU A 142 -6.25 -13.19 9.59
C LEU A 142 -7.65 -12.61 9.38
N ALA A 143 -8.07 -12.44 8.12
CA ALA A 143 -9.41 -11.98 7.78
C ALA A 143 -10.45 -13.13 7.78
N GLY A 144 -10.02 -14.37 7.94
CA GLY A 144 -10.86 -15.57 7.91
C GLY A 144 -11.51 -15.80 6.54
N ILE A 145 -10.75 -15.62 5.46
CA ILE A 145 -11.17 -15.89 4.07
C ILE A 145 -10.28 -16.98 3.48
N ASP A 146 -10.89 -17.89 2.72
CA ASP A 146 -10.17 -18.95 2.01
C ASP A 146 -9.73 -18.44 0.64
N ILE A 147 -8.47 -18.71 0.29
CA ILE A 147 -7.89 -18.36 -1.02
C ILE A 147 -7.08 -19.54 -1.59
N PRO A 148 -6.89 -19.61 -2.91
CA PRO A 148 -6.04 -20.63 -3.52
C PRO A 148 -4.60 -20.57 -3.02
N ALA A 149 -3.97 -21.74 -2.84
CA ALA A 149 -2.56 -21.83 -2.52
C ALA A 149 -1.69 -21.17 -3.62
N GLY A 150 -0.65 -20.48 -3.21
CA GLY A 150 0.23 -19.77 -4.15
C GLY A 150 -0.25 -18.40 -4.60
N THR A 151 -1.38 -17.91 -4.07
CA THR A 151 -1.84 -16.54 -4.30
C THR A 151 -0.79 -15.55 -3.82
N LYS A 152 -0.41 -14.62 -4.70
CA LYS A 152 0.59 -13.59 -4.42
C LYS A 152 -0.03 -12.25 -4.03
N VAL A 153 -1.17 -11.89 -4.64
CA VAL A 153 -1.86 -10.61 -4.43
C VAL A 153 -3.36 -10.84 -4.36
N LEU A 154 -4.02 -10.18 -3.41
CA LEU A 154 -5.48 -10.11 -3.30
C LEU A 154 -5.98 -8.85 -4.03
N VAL A 155 -6.97 -9.02 -4.88
CA VAL A 155 -7.53 -7.92 -5.69
C VAL A 155 -9.02 -7.77 -5.37
N ALA A 156 -9.41 -6.56 -4.96
CA ALA A 156 -10.81 -6.19 -4.83
C ALA A 156 -11.24 -5.36 -6.05
N LYS A 157 -12.35 -5.74 -6.68
CA LYS A 157 -12.97 -4.90 -7.71
C LYS A 157 -13.79 -3.80 -7.03
N GLU A 158 -13.43 -2.54 -7.26
CA GLU A 158 -14.06 -1.37 -6.66
C GLU A 158 -14.58 -0.43 -7.73
N THR A 159 -15.66 0.28 -7.40
CA THR A 159 -16.26 1.31 -8.26
C THR A 159 -16.23 2.70 -7.63
N GLY A 160 -15.76 2.79 -6.37
CA GLY A 160 -15.72 4.02 -5.60
C GLY A 160 -14.34 4.28 -5.00
N ILE A 161 -14.11 5.54 -4.64
CA ILE A 161 -12.87 6.02 -4.02
C ILE A 161 -13.17 6.87 -2.79
N GLY A 162 -12.14 7.06 -1.94
CA GLY A 162 -12.22 7.96 -0.80
C GLY A 162 -12.81 7.32 0.46
N ARG A 163 -13.39 8.15 1.32
CA ARG A 163 -13.96 7.67 2.59
C ARG A 163 -15.10 6.69 2.35
N GLY A 164 -15.09 5.57 3.07
CA GLY A 164 -16.06 4.49 2.90
C GLY A 164 -15.62 3.41 1.92
N HIS A 165 -14.52 3.63 1.19
CA HIS A 165 -13.94 2.66 0.25
C HIS A 165 -12.56 2.23 0.75
N PRO A 166 -12.48 1.20 1.61
CA PRO A 166 -11.23 0.82 2.30
C PRO A 166 -10.10 0.46 1.33
N TYR A 167 -10.43 -0.08 0.16
CA TYR A 167 -9.45 -0.46 -0.84
C TYR A 167 -8.89 0.70 -1.65
N SER A 168 -9.43 1.91 -1.53
CA SER A 168 -8.92 3.10 -2.21
C SER A 168 -7.75 3.78 -1.48
N ASN A 169 -7.41 3.33 -0.28
CA ASN A 169 -6.27 3.84 0.49
C ASN A 169 -5.00 3.02 0.23
N GLU A 170 -3.86 3.54 0.69
CA GLU A 170 -2.61 2.78 0.73
C GLU A 170 -2.80 1.46 1.52
N LYS A 171 -2.29 0.38 0.95
CA LYS A 171 -2.38 -0.98 1.51
C LYS A 171 -1.00 -1.64 1.38
N LEU A 172 -0.26 -1.70 2.46
CA LEU A 172 1.10 -2.24 2.53
C LEU A 172 1.12 -3.67 3.08
#